data_1b8722f5581432dbc5e8c4a249830ce9
#
_entry.id   1b8722f5581432dbc5e8c4a249830ce9
#
_cell.length_a   1.000
_cell.length_b   1.000
_cell.length_c   1.000
_cell.angle_alpha   90.00
_cell.angle_beta   90.00
_cell.angle_gamma   90.00
#
_symmetry.space_group_name_H-M   'P 1'
#
loop_
_entity.id
_entity.type
_entity.pdbx_description
1 polymer ?
#
loop_
_entity_poly.entity_id
_entity_poly.type
_entity_poly.pdbx_seq_one_letter_code
_entity_poly.pdbx_strand_id
1 'polypeptide(L)'
;IDLSLDCIEDITTSLSKVFPVEHNRIGIRLQKNKIDDSTYAYNQNEYVNHNSVSIGQHMIENFTNNFITEKYAQRQIDECNSLSVTPSQSVIFGIDTVNKYSEYNRGGASNRLCFSRVWDNRANV
;
A
#
# COMPACT_ATOMS: atom_id res chain seq x y z
N ILE A 1 -8.72 1.04 -15.31
CA ILE A 1 -7.62 2.01 -15.55
C ILE A 1 -7.72 2.44 -17.00
N ASP A 2 -7.87 3.74 -17.23
CA ASP A 2 -7.98 4.30 -18.58
C ASP A 2 -6.64 4.93 -18.99
N LEU A 3 -5.96 4.29 -19.93
CA LEU A 3 -4.73 4.78 -20.54
C LEU A 3 -4.96 5.65 -21.79
N SER A 4 -6.24 5.96 -22.12
CA SER A 4 -6.57 6.74 -23.31
C SER A 4 -6.24 8.23 -23.18
N LEU A 5 -6.07 8.72 -21.96
CA LEU A 5 -5.72 10.12 -21.72
C LEU A 5 -4.29 10.42 -22.19
N ASP A 6 -4.12 11.43 -23.05
CA ASP A 6 -2.84 11.74 -23.67
C ASP A 6 -1.72 12.12 -22.69
N CYS A 7 -2.09 12.66 -21.53
CA CYS A 7 -1.14 13.03 -20.49
C CYS A 7 -0.64 11.84 -19.63
N ILE A 8 -1.17 10.62 -19.83
CA ILE A 8 -0.77 9.44 -19.08
C ILE A 8 0.11 8.56 -19.96
N GLU A 9 1.38 8.44 -19.62
CA GLU A 9 2.36 7.58 -20.28
C GLU A 9 2.48 6.21 -19.61
N ASP A 10 2.49 6.19 -18.29
CA ASP A 10 2.49 4.96 -17.53
C ASP A 10 1.68 5.06 -16.22
N ILE A 11 1.29 3.92 -15.68
CA ILE A 11 0.66 3.79 -14.38
C ILE A 11 1.40 2.68 -13.63
N THR A 12 2.00 3.04 -12.49
CA THR A 12 2.62 2.09 -11.60
C THR A 12 1.78 1.95 -10.33
N THR A 13 1.41 0.73 -9.99
CA THR A 13 0.67 0.41 -8.77
C THR A 13 1.43 -0.58 -7.92
N SER A 14 1.25 -0.50 -6.59
CA SER A 14 1.87 -1.41 -5.64
C SER A 14 0.80 -2.24 -4.94
N LEU A 15 1.04 -3.53 -4.78
CA LEU A 15 0.16 -4.42 -4.02
C LEU A 15 0.29 -4.25 -2.50
N SER A 16 1.31 -3.52 -2.02
CA SER A 16 1.61 -3.38 -0.59
C SER A 16 0.50 -2.74 0.25
N LYS A 17 -0.42 -1.98 -0.37
CA LYS A 17 -1.52 -1.30 0.34
C LYS A 17 -2.88 -1.93 0.10
N VAL A 18 -3.01 -2.71 -0.98
CA VAL A 18 -4.21 -3.49 -1.29
C VAL A 18 -4.18 -4.81 -0.53
N PHE A 19 -3.00 -5.41 -0.42
CA PHE A 19 -2.74 -6.66 0.30
C PHE A 19 -1.59 -6.48 1.31
N PRO A 20 -1.51 -7.27 2.38
CA PRO A 20 -0.47 -7.18 3.39
C PRO A 20 0.86 -7.80 2.91
N VAL A 21 1.37 -7.34 1.78
CA VAL A 21 2.59 -7.87 1.13
C VAL A 21 3.72 -6.83 1.08
N GLU A 22 3.80 -5.96 2.06
CA GLU A 22 4.72 -4.82 2.11
C GLU A 22 6.19 -5.20 1.97
N HIS A 23 6.58 -6.33 2.53
CA HIS A 23 7.97 -6.80 2.49
C HIS A 23 8.35 -7.47 1.16
N ASN A 24 7.37 -7.88 0.36
CA ASN A 24 7.62 -8.55 -0.91
C ASN A 24 7.88 -7.60 -2.07
N ARG A 25 7.65 -6.30 -1.89
CA ARG A 25 7.97 -5.22 -2.85
C ARG A 25 7.53 -5.54 -4.27
N ILE A 26 6.25 -5.86 -4.43
CA ILE A 26 5.64 -6.20 -5.70
C ILE A 26 4.63 -5.14 -6.15
N GLY A 27 4.57 -4.91 -7.44
CA GLY A 27 3.64 -4.01 -8.09
C GLY A 27 3.44 -4.39 -9.56
N ILE A 28 2.59 -3.62 -10.22
CA ILE A 28 2.28 -3.77 -11.64
C ILE A 28 2.54 -2.41 -12.30
N ARG A 29 3.22 -2.42 -13.44
CA ARG A 29 3.39 -1.25 -14.30
C ARG A 29 2.67 -1.49 -15.62
N LEU A 30 1.78 -0.57 -15.97
CA LEU A 30 1.06 -0.54 -17.22
C LEU A 30 1.57 0.64 -18.04
N GLN A 31 1.97 0.42 -19.28
CA GLN A 31 2.55 1.44 -20.15
C GLN A 31 1.72 1.59 -21.41
N LYS A 32 1.53 2.83 -21.88
CA LYS A 32 0.88 3.15 -23.14
C LYS A 32 1.75 2.71 -24.32
N ASN A 33 3.04 3.00 -24.23
CA ASN A 33 4.03 2.63 -25.22
C ASN A 33 5.14 1.82 -24.55
N LYS A 34 5.81 0.97 -25.34
CA LYS A 34 6.99 0.26 -24.87
C LYS A 34 8.10 1.28 -24.53
N ILE A 35 8.52 1.29 -23.27
CA ILE A 35 9.69 2.07 -22.83
C ILE A 35 10.84 1.08 -22.63
N ASP A 36 11.92 1.30 -23.33
CA ASP A 36 13.13 0.46 -23.23
C ASP A 36 14.00 0.98 -22.09
N ASP A 37 13.59 0.66 -20.86
CA ASP A 37 14.31 1.00 -19.65
C ASP A 37 14.84 -0.26 -18.93
N SER A 38 15.63 -0.07 -17.87
CA SER A 38 16.23 -1.17 -17.10
C SER A 38 15.17 -2.10 -16.50
N THR A 39 14.03 -1.59 -16.07
CA THR A 39 12.93 -2.42 -15.51
C THR A 39 12.37 -3.35 -16.58
N TYR A 40 12.16 -2.83 -17.79
CA TYR A 40 11.72 -3.64 -18.94
C TYR A 40 12.76 -4.69 -19.31
N ALA A 41 14.03 -4.30 -19.41
CA ALA A 41 15.14 -5.21 -19.74
C ALA A 41 15.29 -6.33 -18.69
N TYR A 42 15.17 -6.02 -17.40
CA TYR A 42 15.17 -7.03 -16.34
C TYR A 42 14.01 -8.02 -16.47
N ASN A 43 12.80 -7.52 -16.71
CA ASN A 43 11.64 -8.40 -16.89
C ASN A 43 11.75 -9.29 -18.12
N GLN A 44 12.27 -8.78 -19.24
CA GLN A 44 12.50 -9.57 -20.46
C GLN A 44 13.51 -10.71 -20.25
N ASN A 45 14.49 -10.52 -19.37
CA ASN A 45 15.52 -11.51 -19.08
C ASN A 45 15.21 -12.32 -17.82
N GLU A 46 13.96 -12.29 -17.35
CA GLU A 46 13.49 -13.02 -16.16
C GLU A 46 14.23 -12.67 -14.85
N TYR A 47 14.90 -11.51 -14.81
CA TYR A 47 15.52 -10.97 -13.60
C TYR A 47 14.45 -10.35 -12.69
N VAL A 48 13.54 -11.19 -12.20
CA VAL A 48 12.48 -10.78 -11.28
C VAL A 48 12.56 -11.60 -9.99
N ASN A 49 12.06 -11.04 -8.90
CA ASN A 49 11.91 -11.80 -7.67
C ASN A 49 10.70 -12.74 -7.79
N HIS A 50 10.95 -13.96 -8.24
CA HIS A 50 9.91 -14.96 -8.50
C HIS A 50 9.05 -15.25 -7.26
N ASN A 51 9.64 -15.25 -6.06
CA ASN A 51 8.88 -15.44 -4.81
C ASN A 51 7.88 -14.31 -4.60
N SER A 52 8.31 -13.06 -4.76
CA SER A 52 7.41 -11.91 -4.65
C SER A 52 6.32 -11.92 -5.73
N VAL A 53 6.67 -12.29 -6.97
CA VAL A 53 5.70 -12.41 -8.07
C VAL A 53 4.66 -13.49 -7.76
N SER A 54 5.07 -14.68 -7.32
CA SER A 54 4.17 -15.77 -6.95
C SER A 54 3.21 -15.38 -5.81
N ILE A 55 3.73 -14.69 -4.79
CA ILE A 55 2.89 -14.17 -3.69
C ILE A 55 1.88 -13.16 -4.23
N GLY A 56 2.32 -12.21 -5.05
CA GLY A 56 1.44 -11.20 -5.65
C GLY A 56 0.35 -11.81 -6.52
N GLN A 57 0.70 -12.78 -7.35
CA GLN A 57 -0.24 -13.52 -8.17
C GLN A 57 -1.27 -14.26 -7.31
N HIS A 58 -0.81 -15.00 -6.29
CA HIS A 58 -1.70 -15.67 -5.35
C HIS A 58 -2.69 -14.71 -4.68
N MET A 59 -2.24 -13.53 -4.27
CA MET A 59 -3.11 -12.52 -3.65
C MET A 59 -4.17 -12.01 -4.62
N ILE A 60 -3.80 -11.71 -5.87
CA ILE A 60 -4.75 -11.22 -6.89
C ILE A 60 -5.78 -12.28 -7.26
N GLU A 61 -5.38 -13.54 -7.36
CA GLU A 61 -6.27 -14.65 -7.77
C GLU A 61 -7.24 -15.06 -6.66
N ASN A 62 -6.88 -14.91 -5.39
CA ASN A 62 -7.64 -15.49 -4.28
C ASN A 62 -8.36 -14.45 -3.41
N PHE A 63 -8.06 -13.16 -3.55
CA PHE A 63 -8.66 -12.11 -2.72
C PHE A 63 -9.22 -10.96 -3.55
N THR A 64 -10.34 -10.41 -3.10
CA THR A 64 -10.91 -9.19 -3.70
C THR A 64 -10.05 -7.97 -3.39
N ASN A 65 -10.16 -6.92 -4.21
CA ASN A 65 -9.49 -5.64 -3.96
C ASN A 65 -9.93 -5.00 -2.63
N ASN A 66 -11.10 -5.37 -2.13
CA ASN A 66 -11.66 -4.83 -0.90
C ASN A 66 -11.39 -5.71 0.33
N PHE A 67 -10.76 -6.86 0.16
CA PHE A 67 -10.54 -7.84 1.22
C PHE A 67 -10.00 -7.21 2.53
N ILE A 68 -8.95 -6.39 2.42
CA ILE A 68 -8.34 -5.75 3.59
C ILE A 68 -9.29 -4.72 4.21
N THR A 69 -9.98 -3.94 3.39
CA THR A 69 -10.98 -2.97 3.87
C THR A 69 -12.11 -3.67 4.59
N GLU A 70 -12.70 -4.69 3.99
CA GLU A 70 -13.80 -5.46 4.60
C GLU A 70 -13.39 -6.08 5.93
N LYS A 71 -12.18 -6.62 6.01
CA LYS A 71 -11.68 -7.29 7.21
C LYS A 71 -11.29 -6.34 8.35
N TYR A 72 -10.76 -5.17 8.05
CA TYR A 72 -10.10 -4.31 9.03
C TYR A 72 -10.73 -2.91 9.22
N ALA A 73 -11.79 -2.56 8.48
CA ALA A 73 -12.41 -1.23 8.59
C ALA A 73 -12.87 -0.91 10.01
N GLN A 74 -13.58 -1.84 10.67
CA GLN A 74 -14.04 -1.62 12.05
C GLN A 74 -12.87 -1.46 13.02
N ARG A 75 -11.83 -2.28 12.87
CA ARG A 75 -10.63 -2.18 13.72
C ARG A 75 -9.91 -0.84 13.53
N GLN A 76 -9.87 -0.30 12.30
CA GLN A 76 -9.33 1.04 12.06
C GLN A 76 -10.11 2.10 12.82
N ILE A 77 -11.46 2.04 12.76
CA ILE A 77 -12.34 3.00 13.44
C ILE A 77 -12.10 2.95 14.96
N ASP A 78 -12.08 1.76 15.54
CA ASP A 78 -11.87 1.56 16.96
C ASP A 78 -10.50 2.09 17.41
N GLU A 79 -9.45 1.82 16.63
CA GLU A 79 -8.10 2.32 16.88
C GLU A 79 -8.02 3.84 16.76
N CYS A 80 -8.63 4.42 15.72
CA CYS A 80 -8.67 5.87 15.54
C CYS A 80 -9.38 6.55 16.70
N ASN A 81 -10.50 6.01 17.16
CA ASN A 81 -11.24 6.52 18.31
C ASN A 81 -10.37 6.47 19.57
N SER A 82 -9.69 5.36 19.83
CA SER A 82 -8.83 5.20 21.02
C SER A 82 -7.66 6.18 21.04
N LEU A 83 -7.12 6.51 19.88
CA LEU A 83 -5.99 7.43 19.71
C LEU A 83 -6.42 8.88 19.50
N SER A 84 -7.71 9.14 19.31
CA SER A 84 -8.26 10.46 18.97
C SER A 84 -7.68 11.02 17.65
N VAL A 85 -7.62 10.18 16.62
CA VAL A 85 -7.19 10.52 15.26
C VAL A 85 -8.30 10.22 14.24
N THR A 86 -8.18 10.74 13.02
CA THR A 86 -9.16 10.54 11.96
C THR A 86 -8.80 9.33 11.10
N PRO A 87 -9.73 8.43 10.76
CA PRO A 87 -9.48 7.34 9.82
C PRO A 87 -9.08 7.88 8.44
N SER A 88 -8.05 7.29 7.82
CA SER A 88 -7.74 7.54 6.42
C SER A 88 -8.54 6.61 5.50
N GLN A 89 -8.50 6.86 4.18
CA GLN A 89 -9.10 5.95 3.20
C GLN A 89 -8.45 4.56 3.21
N SER A 90 -7.18 4.46 3.59
CA SER A 90 -6.53 3.17 3.78
C SER A 90 -6.65 2.71 5.21
N VAL A 91 -7.26 1.53 5.42
CA VAL A 91 -7.58 0.99 6.76
C VAL A 91 -6.39 0.79 7.70
N ILE A 92 -5.18 0.84 7.17
CA ILE A 92 -3.95 0.71 7.98
C ILE A 92 -3.42 2.03 8.53
N PHE A 93 -4.09 3.16 8.27
CA PHE A 93 -3.63 4.47 8.73
C PHE A 93 -4.68 5.26 9.49
N GLY A 94 -4.21 5.98 10.52
CA GLY A 94 -4.90 7.11 11.14
C GLY A 94 -4.17 8.42 10.85
N ILE A 95 -4.91 9.53 10.80
CA ILE A 95 -4.39 10.88 10.54
C ILE A 95 -4.59 11.74 11.78
N ASP A 96 -3.48 12.23 12.31
CA ASP A 96 -3.45 13.22 13.38
C ASP A 96 -3.25 14.62 12.77
N THR A 97 -4.25 15.47 12.90
CA THR A 97 -4.25 16.85 12.42
C THR A 97 -3.95 17.87 13.51
N VAL A 98 -3.86 17.43 14.77
CA VAL A 98 -3.63 18.30 15.94
C VAL A 98 -2.21 18.19 16.51
N ASN A 99 -1.35 17.49 15.81
CA ASN A 99 0.07 17.29 16.13
C ASN A 99 0.34 16.61 17.50
N LYS A 100 -0.59 15.75 17.94
CA LYS A 100 -0.44 14.94 19.15
C LYS A 100 0.67 13.89 19.03
N TYR A 101 0.90 13.40 17.80
CA TYR A 101 1.84 12.35 17.47
C TYR A 101 2.90 12.86 16.48
N SER A 102 3.62 13.92 16.88
CA SER A 102 4.61 14.61 16.03
C SER A 102 5.77 13.71 15.57
N GLU A 103 6.08 12.65 16.31
CA GLU A 103 7.11 11.66 15.95
C GLU A 103 6.77 10.87 14.67
N TYR A 104 5.49 10.86 14.26
CA TYR A 104 5.04 10.24 13.02
C TYR A 104 4.91 11.23 11.85
N ASN A 105 5.39 12.48 12.03
CA ASN A 105 5.42 13.47 10.96
C ASN A 105 6.39 13.06 9.85
N ARG A 106 5.99 13.26 8.61
CA ARG A 106 6.80 12.95 7.42
C ARG A 106 6.97 14.16 6.51
N GLY A 107 7.03 15.35 7.11
CA GLY A 107 7.23 16.61 6.39
C GLY A 107 5.95 17.26 5.86
N GLY A 108 4.78 16.83 6.34
CA GLY A 108 3.48 17.40 5.98
C GLY A 108 2.80 18.15 7.13
N ALA A 109 1.62 18.69 6.86
CA ALA A 109 0.80 19.41 7.85
C ALA A 109 0.08 18.46 8.85
N SER A 110 0.16 17.16 8.66
CA SER A 110 -0.47 16.15 9.52
C SER A 110 0.45 14.96 9.75
N ASN A 111 0.20 14.23 10.82
CA ASN A 111 0.96 13.03 11.17
C ASN A 111 0.19 11.79 10.72
N ARG A 112 0.87 10.81 10.14
CA ARG A 112 0.29 9.58 9.65
C ARG A 112 0.74 8.39 10.48
N LEU A 113 -0.15 7.90 11.35
CA LEU A 113 0.06 6.72 12.15
C LEU A 113 -0.17 5.46 11.31
N CYS A 114 0.79 4.53 11.34
CA CYS A 114 0.66 3.23 10.67
C CYS A 114 0.27 2.18 11.71
N PHE A 115 -0.96 1.69 11.65
CA PHE A 115 -1.49 0.75 12.65
C PHE A 115 -0.82 -0.61 12.64
N SER A 116 -0.28 -1.06 11.51
CA SER A 116 0.50 -2.30 11.48
C SER A 116 1.66 -2.25 12.47
N ARG A 117 2.36 -1.10 12.58
CA ARG A 117 3.44 -0.91 13.57
C ARG A 117 2.93 -0.76 14.99
N VAL A 118 1.80 -0.10 15.18
CA VAL A 118 1.16 0.03 16.51
C VAL A 118 0.72 -1.33 17.03
N TRP A 119 0.19 -2.17 16.15
CA TRP A 119 -0.25 -3.52 16.52
C TRP A 119 0.92 -4.45 16.82
N ASP A 120 2.00 -4.40 16.04
CA ASP A 120 3.22 -5.17 16.28
C ASP A 120 3.85 -4.84 17.62
N ASN A 121 3.91 -3.57 17.98
CA ASN A 121 4.45 -3.13 19.28
C ASN A 121 3.61 -3.60 20.46
N ARG A 122 2.30 -3.75 20.31
CA ARG A 122 1.40 -4.28 21.36
C ARG A 122 1.46 -5.80 21.48
N ALA A 123 1.83 -6.52 20.46
CA ALA A 123 1.98 -7.98 20.49
C ALA A 123 3.25 -8.44 21.23
N ASN A 124 4.16 -7.51 21.50
CA ASN A 124 5.43 -7.76 22.20
C ASN A 124 5.44 -7.28 23.65
N VAL A 125 4.29 -6.93 24.22
CA VAL A 125 4.03 -6.60 25.62
C VAL A 125 3.05 -7.64 26.19
#